data_840253f6992353acca0a03372dc61a07
#
_entry.id   840253f6992353acca0a03372dc61a07
#
_cell.length_a   1.000
_cell.length_b   1.000
_cell.length_c   1.000
_cell.angle_alpha   90.00
_cell.angle_beta   90.00
_cell.angle_gamma   90.00
#
_symmetry.space_group_name_H-M   'P 1'
#
loop_
_entity.id
_entity.type
_entity.pdbx_description
1 polymer ?
#
loop_
_entity_poly.entity_id
_entity_poly.type
_entity_poly.pdbx_seq_one_letter_code
_entity_poly.pdbx_strand_id
1 'polypeptide(L)'
;MIGLLVSGHGSFATGLATSLKLLAGEQANTKFVDFDGQSGDDLKVKIAETLDTMKEYDGILVLTDLPGGTPYNKSVELKLERAAEQTIEVMAGTNLPLLLSCATMAGIFEAPMDLAQAMLPEAKDSLVVFELETGDDDNDDFGDFI
;
A
#
# COMPACT_ATOMS: atom_id res chain seq x y z
N MET A 1 -3.49 -2.02 15.42
CA MET A 1 -3.67 -2.32 13.97
C MET A 1 -3.31 -1.11 13.13
N ILE A 2 -2.62 -1.31 12.03
CA ILE A 2 -2.22 -0.24 11.13
C ILE A 2 -3.29 -0.07 10.06
N GLY A 3 -3.66 1.19 9.79
CA GLY A 3 -4.53 1.50 8.66
C GLY A 3 -3.71 1.63 7.39
N LEU A 4 -4.28 1.26 6.26
CA LEU A 4 -3.61 1.34 4.97
C LEU A 4 -4.38 2.28 4.06
N LEU A 5 -3.65 3.17 3.37
CA LEU A 5 -4.26 4.06 2.38
C LEU A 5 -3.47 3.92 1.09
N VAL A 6 -4.14 3.50 0.03
CA VAL A 6 -3.50 3.31 -1.28
C VAL A 6 -3.87 4.48 -2.18
N SER A 7 -2.89 5.09 -2.82
CA SER A 7 -3.13 6.19 -3.75
C SER A 7 -2.17 6.10 -4.93
N GLY A 8 -2.67 6.37 -6.11
CA GLY A 8 -1.86 6.33 -7.33
C GLY A 8 -2.58 6.97 -8.50
N HIS A 9 -1.88 7.04 -9.61
CA HIS A 9 -2.36 7.67 -10.83
C HIS A 9 -3.47 6.84 -11.48
N GLY A 10 -4.45 7.52 -12.05
CA GLY A 10 -5.55 6.86 -12.72
C GLY A 10 -6.33 5.97 -11.76
N SER A 11 -6.61 4.76 -12.17
CA SER A 11 -7.34 3.79 -11.35
C SER A 11 -6.40 2.83 -10.63
N PHE A 12 -5.16 3.24 -10.40
CA PHE A 12 -4.20 2.37 -9.71
C PHE A 12 -4.75 1.90 -8.37
N ALA A 13 -5.25 2.82 -7.54
CA ALA A 13 -5.72 2.48 -6.21
C ALA A 13 -6.97 1.60 -6.27
N THR A 14 -7.99 2.02 -6.99
CA THR A 14 -9.23 1.25 -7.07
C THR A 14 -9.05 -0.05 -7.83
N GLY A 15 -8.10 -0.10 -8.77
CA GLY A 15 -7.76 -1.36 -9.44
C GLY A 15 -7.17 -2.36 -8.46
N LEU A 16 -6.24 -1.90 -7.63
CA LEU A 16 -5.68 -2.77 -6.58
C LEU A 16 -6.75 -3.19 -5.57
N ALA A 17 -7.72 -2.30 -5.31
CA ALA A 17 -8.81 -2.64 -4.41
C ALA A 17 -9.59 -3.85 -4.89
N THR A 18 -9.85 -3.95 -6.20
CA THR A 18 -10.59 -5.09 -6.74
C THR A 18 -9.79 -6.38 -6.58
N SER A 19 -8.48 -6.32 -6.79
CA SER A 19 -7.62 -7.48 -6.64
C SER A 19 -7.50 -7.91 -5.19
N LEU A 20 -7.34 -6.95 -4.29
CA LEU A 20 -7.24 -7.26 -2.87
C LEU A 20 -8.52 -7.92 -2.36
N LYS A 21 -9.67 -7.42 -2.80
CA LYS A 21 -10.95 -8.00 -2.39
C LYS A 21 -11.08 -9.45 -2.86
N LEU A 22 -10.62 -9.72 -4.08
CA LEU A 22 -10.68 -11.07 -4.62
C LEU A 22 -9.77 -12.02 -3.85
N LEU A 23 -8.59 -11.57 -3.46
CA LEU A 23 -7.59 -12.43 -2.83
C LEU A 23 -7.77 -12.56 -1.32
N ALA A 24 -8.20 -11.49 -0.66
CA ALA A 24 -8.23 -11.45 0.80
C ALA A 24 -9.58 -11.00 1.38
N GLY A 25 -10.55 -10.69 0.53
CA GLY A 25 -11.84 -10.20 0.98
C GLY A 25 -11.80 -8.73 1.35
N GLU A 26 -12.90 -8.24 1.91
CA GLU A 26 -12.98 -6.85 2.32
C GLU A 26 -12.04 -6.58 3.48
N GLN A 27 -11.34 -5.43 3.40
CA GLN A 27 -10.41 -5.03 4.44
C GLN A 27 -10.87 -3.67 4.97
N ALA A 28 -11.51 -3.68 6.13
CA ALA A 28 -12.10 -2.45 6.69
C ALA A 28 -11.06 -1.37 6.98
N ASN A 29 -9.81 -1.78 7.22
CA ASN A 29 -8.73 -0.85 7.54
C ASN A 29 -7.99 -0.31 6.32
N THR A 30 -8.45 -0.60 5.10
CA THR A 30 -7.75 -0.19 3.88
C THR A 30 -8.64 0.72 3.05
N LYS A 31 -8.12 1.89 2.70
CA LYS A 31 -8.84 2.89 1.91
C LYS A 31 -8.08 3.16 0.62
N PHE A 32 -8.80 3.63 -0.40
CA PHE A 32 -8.23 3.78 -1.74
C PHE A 32 -8.61 5.15 -2.30
N VAL A 33 -7.62 5.89 -2.81
CA VAL A 33 -7.84 7.22 -3.36
C VAL A 33 -7.13 7.32 -4.71
N ASP A 34 -7.91 7.42 -5.78
CA ASP A 34 -7.35 7.57 -7.13
C ASP A 34 -6.95 9.01 -7.39
N PHE A 35 -6.00 9.20 -8.30
CA PHE A 35 -5.59 10.52 -8.76
C PHE A 35 -5.88 10.62 -10.25
N ASP A 36 -6.74 11.57 -10.62
CA ASP A 36 -7.13 11.74 -12.03
C ASP A 36 -6.10 12.50 -12.86
N GLY A 37 -5.01 12.93 -12.26
CA GLY A 37 -3.94 13.60 -12.98
C GLY A 37 -4.14 15.11 -13.13
N GLN A 38 -5.21 15.68 -12.55
CA GLN A 38 -5.48 17.09 -12.80
C GLN A 38 -5.00 18.02 -11.69
N SER A 39 -5.48 17.86 -10.49
CA SER A 39 -5.12 18.78 -9.42
C SER A 39 -4.52 18.06 -8.23
N GLY A 40 -3.24 18.32 -7.96
CA GLY A 40 -2.57 17.77 -6.78
C GLY A 40 -3.17 18.31 -5.49
N ASP A 41 -3.64 19.56 -5.49
CA ASP A 41 -4.25 20.13 -4.31
C ASP A 41 -5.57 19.43 -3.98
N ASP A 42 -6.35 19.11 -5.00
CA ASP A 42 -7.60 18.36 -4.78
C ASP A 42 -7.30 16.95 -4.28
N LEU A 43 -6.26 16.32 -4.79
CA LEU A 43 -5.85 15.01 -4.30
C LEU A 43 -5.45 15.08 -2.83
N LYS A 44 -4.69 16.11 -2.46
CA LYS A 44 -4.26 16.29 -1.07
C LYS A 44 -5.47 16.41 -0.15
N VAL A 45 -6.50 17.15 -0.57
CA VAL A 45 -7.73 17.27 0.21
C VAL A 45 -8.40 15.91 0.38
N LYS A 46 -8.49 15.13 -0.69
CA LYS A 46 -9.12 13.82 -0.63
C LYS A 46 -8.37 12.87 0.29
N ILE A 47 -7.04 12.87 0.20
CA ILE A 47 -6.23 12.03 1.09
C ILE A 47 -6.41 12.49 2.54
N ALA A 48 -6.40 13.80 2.78
CA ALA A 48 -6.57 14.34 4.12
C ALA A 48 -7.91 13.93 4.72
N GLU A 49 -8.98 14.04 3.93
CA GLU A 49 -10.32 13.64 4.39
C GLU A 49 -10.37 12.16 4.70
N THR A 50 -9.69 11.35 3.89
CA THR A 50 -9.63 9.91 4.14
C THR A 50 -8.87 9.61 5.43
N LEU A 51 -7.74 10.29 5.64
CA LEU A 51 -6.96 10.14 6.86
C LEU A 51 -7.78 10.52 8.09
N ASP A 52 -8.67 11.52 7.95
CA ASP A 52 -9.54 11.91 9.06
C ASP A 52 -10.49 10.78 9.48
N THR A 53 -10.81 9.87 8.57
CA THR A 53 -11.68 8.75 8.91
C THR A 53 -10.90 7.58 9.51
N MET A 54 -9.57 7.71 9.62
CA MET A 54 -8.71 6.60 10.02
C MET A 54 -7.97 6.87 11.33
N LYS A 55 -8.47 7.79 12.15
CA LYS A 55 -7.76 8.19 13.38
C LYS A 55 -7.78 7.11 14.46
N GLU A 56 -8.62 6.12 14.31
CA GLU A 56 -8.71 5.03 15.29
C GLU A 56 -7.54 4.05 15.21
N TYR A 57 -6.78 4.08 14.12
CA TYR A 57 -5.67 3.13 13.95
C TYR A 57 -4.41 3.64 14.65
N ASP A 58 -3.52 2.72 14.99
CA ASP A 58 -2.26 3.05 15.66
C ASP A 58 -1.37 3.93 14.81
N GLY A 59 -1.53 3.84 13.52
CA GLY A 59 -0.84 4.65 12.54
C GLY A 59 -1.32 4.26 11.16
N ILE A 60 -0.86 5.00 10.16
CA ILE A 60 -1.29 4.79 8.77
C ILE A 60 -0.05 4.57 7.91
N LEU A 61 -0.10 3.54 7.08
CA LEU A 61 0.90 3.34 6.04
C LEU A 61 0.24 3.70 4.71
N VAL A 62 0.76 4.74 4.06
CA VAL A 62 0.27 5.16 2.76
C VAL A 62 1.11 4.45 1.71
N LEU A 63 0.45 3.76 0.80
CA LEU A 63 1.09 2.97 -0.25
C LEU A 63 0.82 3.67 -1.59
N THR A 64 1.86 4.22 -2.20
CA THR A 64 1.72 4.99 -3.43
C THR A 64 2.42 4.28 -4.59
N ASP A 65 2.13 4.71 -5.81
CA ASP A 65 2.64 4.04 -7.00
C ASP A 65 4.07 4.46 -7.36
N LEU A 66 4.34 5.75 -7.52
CA LEU A 66 5.63 6.22 -8.01
C LEU A 66 6.36 7.09 -6.99
N PRO A 67 7.64 6.81 -6.71
CA PRO A 67 8.40 7.72 -5.85
C PRO A 67 8.49 9.08 -6.54
N GLY A 68 8.18 10.13 -5.80
CA GLY A 68 8.19 11.50 -6.34
C GLY A 68 6.98 11.87 -7.17
N GLY A 69 6.04 10.97 -7.36
CA GLY A 69 4.79 11.31 -8.05
C GLY A 69 3.86 12.11 -7.15
N THR A 70 2.80 12.67 -7.72
CA THR A 70 1.87 13.51 -6.96
C THR A 70 1.25 12.80 -5.77
N PRO A 71 0.76 11.56 -5.89
CA PRO A 71 0.23 10.86 -4.72
C PRO A 71 1.27 10.71 -3.61
N TYR A 72 2.51 10.41 -3.98
CA TYR A 72 3.60 10.28 -3.01
C TYR A 72 3.89 11.63 -2.36
N ASN A 73 4.09 12.67 -3.16
CA ASN A 73 4.47 13.98 -2.63
C ASN A 73 3.41 14.59 -1.72
N LYS A 74 2.13 14.46 -2.11
CA LYS A 74 1.05 14.98 -1.28
C LYS A 74 0.90 14.19 0.01
N SER A 75 1.17 12.89 -0.04
CA SER A 75 1.15 12.07 1.16
C SER A 75 2.29 12.44 2.11
N VAL A 76 3.47 12.74 1.57
CA VAL A 76 4.59 13.18 2.40
C VAL A 76 4.28 14.52 3.05
N GLU A 77 3.68 15.46 2.29
CA GLU A 77 3.26 16.75 2.87
C GLU A 77 2.31 16.52 4.05
N LEU A 78 1.33 15.64 3.88
CA LEU A 78 0.37 15.37 4.94
C LEU A 78 1.01 14.68 6.15
N LYS A 79 1.97 13.78 5.90
CA LYS A 79 2.71 13.15 7.00
C LYS A 79 3.37 14.21 7.87
N LEU A 80 4.03 15.20 7.23
CA LEU A 80 4.74 16.25 7.97
C LEU A 80 3.76 17.18 8.67
N GLU A 81 2.68 17.54 8.02
CA GLU A 81 1.70 18.46 8.59
C GLU A 81 0.92 17.85 9.76
N ARG A 82 0.72 16.53 9.73
CA ARG A 82 -0.10 15.85 10.74
C ARG A 82 0.71 15.11 11.79
N ALA A 83 2.01 15.34 11.85
CA ALA A 83 2.89 14.58 12.73
C ALA A 83 2.46 14.60 14.20
N ALA A 84 1.79 15.67 14.64
CA ALA A 84 1.34 15.76 16.01
C ALA A 84 0.02 15.03 16.26
N GLU A 85 -0.69 14.63 15.19
CA GLU A 85 -2.01 14.02 15.32
C GLU A 85 -2.04 12.56 14.90
N GLN A 86 -1.28 12.20 13.88
CA GLN A 86 -1.29 10.85 13.33
C GLN A 86 0.14 10.43 12.98
N THR A 87 0.44 9.17 13.22
CA THR A 87 1.71 8.61 12.79
C THR A 87 1.49 8.06 11.37
N ILE A 88 2.13 8.68 10.39
CA ILE A 88 1.95 8.33 8.98
C ILE A 88 3.30 8.00 8.38
N GLU A 89 3.39 6.90 7.66
CA GLU A 89 4.54 6.58 6.83
C GLU A 89 4.10 6.42 5.39
N VAL A 90 5.01 6.69 4.45
CA VAL A 90 4.67 6.71 3.04
C VAL A 90 5.64 5.81 2.28
N MET A 91 5.11 4.88 1.51
CA MET A 91 5.88 4.02 0.62
C MET A 91 5.54 4.32 -0.82
N ALA A 92 6.47 4.03 -1.71
CA ALA A 92 6.26 4.12 -3.15
C ALA A 92 6.64 2.80 -3.80
N GLY A 93 6.31 2.64 -5.06
CA GLY A 93 6.59 1.40 -5.78
C GLY A 93 5.64 0.28 -5.42
N THR A 94 4.45 0.62 -4.94
CA THR A 94 3.49 -0.38 -4.49
C THR A 94 3.11 -1.33 -5.61
N ASN A 95 3.12 -2.59 -5.29
CA ASN A 95 2.59 -3.63 -6.17
C ASN A 95 1.60 -4.47 -5.37
N LEU A 96 0.90 -5.37 -6.05
CA LEU A 96 -0.11 -6.17 -5.39
C LEU A 96 0.47 -7.07 -4.27
N PRO A 97 1.62 -7.71 -4.45
CA PRO A 97 2.21 -8.47 -3.34
C PRO A 97 2.46 -7.62 -2.09
N LEU A 98 2.95 -6.38 -2.25
CA LEU A 98 3.16 -5.51 -1.09
C LEU A 98 1.84 -5.21 -0.39
N LEU A 99 0.82 -4.83 -1.16
CA LEU A 99 -0.48 -4.52 -0.59
C LEU A 99 -1.07 -5.73 0.13
N LEU A 100 -1.00 -6.89 -0.49
CA LEU A 100 -1.55 -8.11 0.10
C LEU A 100 -0.83 -8.47 1.41
N SER A 101 0.50 -8.36 1.42
CA SER A 101 1.28 -8.63 2.63
C SER A 101 0.97 -7.63 3.73
N CYS A 102 0.89 -6.35 3.40
CA CYS A 102 0.55 -5.33 4.38
C CYS A 102 -0.84 -5.55 4.95
N ALA A 103 -1.82 -5.86 4.10
CA ALA A 103 -3.19 -6.11 4.55
C ALA A 103 -3.24 -7.30 5.50
N THR A 104 -2.48 -8.35 5.20
CA THR A 104 -2.47 -9.55 6.02
C THR A 104 -1.83 -9.31 7.38
N MET A 105 -0.78 -8.47 7.42
CA MET A 105 0.02 -8.30 8.62
C MET A 105 -0.29 -7.04 9.43
N ALA A 106 -1.21 -6.20 8.94
CA ALA A 106 -1.48 -4.92 9.58
C ALA A 106 -1.95 -5.04 11.03
N GLY A 107 -2.55 -6.17 11.38
CA GLY A 107 -3.10 -6.36 12.72
C GLY A 107 -2.07 -6.66 13.79
N ILE A 108 -0.86 -7.06 13.41
CA ILE A 108 0.13 -7.44 14.40
C ILE A 108 1.22 -6.39 14.60
N PHE A 109 1.14 -5.26 13.89
CA PHE A 109 2.09 -4.17 14.06
C PHE A 109 1.41 -2.97 14.71
N GLU A 110 2.18 -2.23 15.50
CA GLU A 110 1.67 -1.02 16.15
C GLU A 110 2.28 0.24 15.56
N ALA A 111 3.33 0.12 14.77
CA ALA A 111 3.95 1.27 14.12
C ALA A 111 4.00 1.05 12.61
N PRO A 112 3.56 2.03 11.81
CA PRO A 112 3.54 1.84 10.36
C PRO A 112 4.94 1.66 9.76
N MET A 113 5.97 2.26 10.37
CA MET A 113 7.34 2.06 9.90
C MET A 113 7.76 0.60 10.05
N ASP A 114 7.38 -0.03 11.15
CA ASP A 114 7.76 -1.42 11.36
C ASP A 114 7.09 -2.34 10.34
N LEU A 115 5.82 -2.08 10.04
CA LEU A 115 5.12 -2.84 9.01
C LEU A 115 5.79 -2.63 7.65
N ALA A 116 6.11 -1.38 7.32
CA ALA A 116 6.74 -1.06 6.04
C ALA A 116 8.06 -1.79 5.88
N GLN A 117 8.90 -1.73 6.90
CA GLN A 117 10.22 -2.35 6.83
C GLN A 117 10.14 -3.87 6.79
N ALA A 118 9.16 -4.45 7.46
CA ALA A 118 8.99 -5.89 7.46
C ALA A 118 8.52 -6.42 6.12
N MET A 119 7.65 -5.68 5.43
CA MET A 119 7.05 -6.14 4.17
C MET A 119 7.88 -5.76 2.93
N LEU A 120 8.78 -4.79 3.06
CA LEU A 120 9.57 -4.32 1.93
C LEU A 120 10.39 -5.41 1.24
N PRO A 121 11.11 -6.27 1.95
CA PRO A 121 11.88 -7.31 1.29
C PRO A 121 11.01 -8.27 0.48
N GLU A 122 9.86 -8.65 1.00
CA GLU A 122 8.97 -9.56 0.28
C GLU A 122 8.47 -8.92 -1.01
N ALA A 123 8.15 -7.64 -0.97
CA ALA A 123 7.68 -6.95 -2.16
C ALA A 123 8.77 -6.88 -3.22
N LYS A 124 10.00 -6.60 -2.80
CA LYS A 124 11.13 -6.57 -3.74
C LYS A 124 11.36 -7.94 -4.37
N ASP A 125 11.25 -8.98 -3.57
CA ASP A 125 11.50 -10.33 -4.07
C ASP A 125 10.39 -10.84 -4.97
N SER A 126 9.26 -10.15 -5.03
CA SER A 126 8.15 -10.55 -5.90
C SER A 126 8.36 -10.15 -7.36
N LEU A 127 9.36 -9.30 -7.63
CA LEU A 127 9.69 -8.94 -9.00
C LEU A 127 10.62 -10.02 -9.53
N VAL A 128 10.09 -10.89 -10.37
CA VAL A 128 10.84 -12.06 -10.83
C VAL A 128 10.70 -12.23 -12.33
N VAL A 129 11.70 -12.87 -12.93
CA VAL A 129 11.63 -13.30 -14.30
C VAL A 129 11.57 -14.82 -14.28
N PHE A 130 10.61 -15.39 -14.99
CA PHE A 130 10.53 -16.85 -15.05
C PHE A 130 11.74 -17.41 -15.75
N GLU A 131 12.38 -18.39 -15.12
CA GLU A 131 13.48 -19.12 -15.72
C GLU A 131 13.20 -20.60 -15.55
N LEU A 132 13.36 -21.32 -16.64
CA LEU A 132 13.17 -22.75 -16.56
C LEU A 132 14.42 -23.35 -15.93
N GLU A 133 14.24 -23.99 -14.76
CA GLU A 133 15.38 -24.57 -14.13
C GLU A 133 15.57 -25.93 -14.59
N THR A 134 16.79 -26.26 -14.80
CA THR A 134 17.04 -27.60 -15.21
C THR A 134 17.39 -28.42 -14.05
N GLY A 135 17.09 -28.15 -12.98
CA GLY A 135 17.45 -28.97 -11.87
C GLY A 135 16.38 -29.70 -11.45
N ASP A 136 16.25 -30.10 -10.48
CA ASP A 136 15.30 -30.81 -10.10
C ASP A 136 14.45 -30.22 -9.30
N ASP A 137 14.17 -29.68 -9.01
CA ASP A 137 13.48 -29.14 -8.17
C ASP A 137 12.29 -28.82 -8.18
N ASP A 138 11.94 -28.72 -8.53
CA ASP A 138 10.88 -28.65 -8.49
C ASP A 138 10.00 -28.01 -7.85
N ASN A 139 9.74 -27.82 -7.40
CA ASN A 139 8.96 -27.35 -6.66
C ASN A 139 8.24 -26.32 -6.95
N ASP A 140 8.06 -25.91 -7.53
CA ASP A 140 7.48 -24.97 -7.79
C ASP A 140 6.21 -25.00 -7.86
N ASP A 141 5.64 -24.76 -7.34
CA ASP A 141 4.45 -24.70 -7.12
C ASP A 141 3.77 -23.59 -7.69
N PHE A 142 3.72 -23.22 -8.87
CA PHE A 142 2.87 -22.23 -9.39
C PHE A 142 1.43 -22.47 -9.13
N GLY A 143 1.07 -23.67 -8.99
CA GLY A 143 -0.30 -24.00 -8.78
C GLY A 143 -0.86 -23.50 -7.47
N ASP A 144 0.03 -23.12 -6.56
CA ASP A 144 -0.41 -22.65 -5.29
C ASP A 144 -0.71 -21.18 -5.29
N PHE A 145 -0.37 -20.47 -6.34
CA PHE A 145 -0.75 -19.07 -6.40
C PHE A 145 -2.15 -19.00 -6.93
N ILE A 146 -2.85 -18.04 -6.57
CA ILE A 146 -4.17 -17.95 -7.01
C ILE A 146 -4.34 -17.35 -8.36
#